data_e7e7912ac9d72a0dba8e7b91715fcd3f
#
_entry.id   e7e7912ac9d72a0dba8e7b91715fcd3f
#
_cell.length_a   1.000
_cell.length_b   1.000
_cell.length_c   1.000
_cell.angle_alpha   90.00
_cell.angle_beta   90.00
_cell.angle_gamma   90.00
#
_symmetry.space_group_name_H-M   'P 1'
#
loop_
_entity.id
_entity.type
_entity.pdbx_description
1 polymer ?
#
loop_
_entity_poly.entity_id
_entity_poly.type
_entity_poly.pdbx_seq_one_letter_code
_entity_poly.pdbx_strand_id
1 'polypeptide(L)'
;MTDIIASPAVKEAVKIVMEQQERLGKNAAEAVSAADLPGASQPIRASVLRAAQLAHEAEDHARNRQHVKGKLTARERLDLLLDTGSFEEIGRFCGGDINGGRAGAAVITGFGEVFGRKVAVYAQDFSVRGGTLGVAEGRKICRLMDKALDLKVPIIALIDSGGARIQEGVAALTQYGHLFRKTCDASGFVPQLSLILGPCAGGAVYCPALTDLIIMTRENSNMFVTGPDVVKAATGEVISMDDLGGGYVHNATSGVAHYLGEDEA
;
A
#
# COMPACT_ATOMS: atom_id res chain seq x y z
N MET A 1 14.62 -28.86 0.46
CA MET A 1 13.79 -27.64 0.55
C MET A 1 12.38 -27.79 -0.04
N THR A 2 12.07 -28.89 -0.69
CA THR A 2 10.77 -29.14 -1.37
C THR A 2 9.69 -29.74 -0.45
N ASP A 3 9.99 -30.05 0.81
CA ASP A 3 9.05 -30.77 1.70
C ASP A 3 8.28 -29.88 2.68
N ILE A 4 8.60 -28.60 2.79
CA ILE A 4 7.89 -27.68 3.71
C ILE A 4 6.52 -27.28 3.15
N ILE A 5 6.40 -27.14 1.83
CA ILE A 5 5.12 -26.80 1.14
C ILE A 5 4.12 -27.97 1.16
N ALA A 6 4.57 -29.20 1.41
CA ALA A 6 3.75 -30.40 1.50
C ALA A 6 3.19 -30.70 2.90
N SER A 7 3.54 -29.92 3.91
CA SER A 7 3.05 -30.12 5.28
C SER A 7 1.53 -29.99 5.35
N PRO A 8 0.80 -30.92 6.00
CA PRO A 8 -0.63 -30.82 6.21
C PRO A 8 -1.06 -29.51 6.87
N ALA A 9 -0.24 -28.96 7.77
CA ALA A 9 -0.49 -27.70 8.46
C ALA A 9 -0.45 -26.48 7.51
N VAL A 10 0.46 -26.47 6.53
CA VAL A 10 0.54 -25.40 5.51
C VAL A 10 -0.64 -25.49 4.55
N LYS A 11 -1.05 -26.69 4.14
CA LYS A 11 -2.24 -26.89 3.30
C LYS A 11 -3.52 -26.47 4.01
N GLU A 12 -3.64 -26.76 5.30
CA GLU A 12 -4.78 -26.34 6.11
C GLU A 12 -4.80 -24.82 6.32
N ALA A 13 -3.64 -24.20 6.58
CA ALA A 13 -3.51 -22.76 6.69
C ALA A 13 -3.88 -22.05 5.37
N VAL A 14 -3.41 -22.54 4.23
CA VAL A 14 -3.77 -22.02 2.89
C VAL A 14 -5.28 -22.19 2.64
N LYS A 15 -5.87 -23.32 3.02
CA LYS A 15 -7.31 -23.58 2.88
C LYS A 15 -8.13 -22.62 3.74
N ILE A 16 -7.73 -22.39 4.99
CA ILE A 16 -8.36 -21.42 5.91
C ILE A 16 -8.28 -20.00 5.33
N VAL A 17 -7.10 -19.61 4.81
CA VAL A 17 -6.91 -18.29 4.16
C VAL A 17 -7.79 -18.17 2.91
N MET A 18 -7.89 -19.21 2.07
CA MET A 18 -8.75 -19.19 0.89
C MET A 18 -10.25 -19.15 1.23
N GLU A 19 -10.70 -19.92 2.24
CA GLU A 19 -12.08 -19.87 2.73
C GLU A 19 -12.43 -18.53 3.39
N GLN A 20 -11.47 -17.89 4.09
CA GLN A 20 -11.62 -16.53 4.61
C GLN A 20 -11.65 -15.50 3.48
N GLN A 21 -10.84 -15.65 2.44
CA GLN A 21 -10.87 -14.79 1.25
C GLN A 21 -12.20 -14.88 0.49
N GLU A 22 -12.79 -16.08 0.35
CA GLU A 22 -14.14 -16.22 -0.20
C GLU A 22 -15.24 -15.57 0.66
N ARG A 23 -15.11 -15.65 1.98
CA ARG A 23 -16.02 -14.95 2.92
C ARG A 23 -15.86 -13.44 2.86
N LEU A 24 -14.63 -12.94 2.81
CA LEU A 24 -14.31 -11.51 2.72
C LEU A 24 -14.72 -10.94 1.36
N GLY A 25 -14.55 -11.68 0.26
CA GLY A 25 -15.06 -11.30 -1.06
C GLY A 25 -16.58 -11.19 -1.12
N LYS A 26 -17.31 -12.07 -0.45
CA LYS A 26 -18.76 -11.98 -0.31
C LYS A 26 -19.18 -10.82 0.59
N ASN A 27 -18.49 -10.61 1.70
CA ASN A 27 -18.78 -9.51 2.65
C ASN A 27 -18.47 -8.12 2.06
N ALA A 28 -17.46 -7.97 1.18
CA ALA A 28 -17.17 -6.70 0.53
C ALA A 28 -18.24 -6.28 -0.49
N ALA A 29 -18.86 -7.23 -1.17
CA ALA A 29 -20.02 -6.97 -2.06
C ALA A 29 -21.31 -6.69 -1.26
N GLU A 30 -21.45 -7.31 -0.08
CA GLU A 30 -22.56 -7.07 0.85
C GLU A 30 -22.40 -5.78 1.67
N ALA A 31 -21.20 -5.24 1.81
CA ALA A 31 -20.87 -4.13 2.72
C ALA A 31 -21.51 -2.77 2.37
N VAL A 32 -22.19 -2.62 1.23
CA VAL A 32 -23.01 -1.44 0.92
C VAL A 32 -24.31 -1.87 0.30
N SER A 33 -25.27 -2.28 1.12
CA SER A 33 -26.64 -2.48 0.68
C SER A 33 -27.41 -1.14 0.68
N ALA A 34 -28.51 -1.08 -0.07
CA ALA A 34 -29.40 0.08 -0.02
C ALA A 34 -29.97 0.33 1.39
N ALA A 35 -29.91 -0.68 2.29
CA ALA A 35 -30.34 -0.59 3.69
C ALA A 35 -29.31 0.17 4.56
N ASP A 36 -28.02 0.21 4.16
CA ASP A 36 -26.94 0.85 4.94
C ASP A 36 -26.90 2.37 4.78
N LEU A 37 -27.78 2.94 3.96
CA LEU A 37 -27.88 4.38 3.72
C LEU A 37 -29.28 4.91 4.12
N PRO A 38 -29.72 4.79 5.39
CA PRO A 38 -30.98 5.28 5.82
C PRO A 38 -31.06 6.81 5.63
N GLY A 39 -32.14 7.28 5.00
CA GLY A 39 -32.34 8.71 4.73
C GLY A 39 -31.65 9.26 3.47
N ALA A 40 -30.79 8.50 2.79
CA ALA A 40 -30.21 8.97 1.54
C ALA A 40 -31.24 8.94 0.39
N SER A 41 -31.23 9.97 -0.47
CA SER A 41 -32.07 10.02 -1.66
C SER A 41 -31.66 8.91 -2.68
N GLN A 42 -32.60 8.51 -3.54
CA GLN A 42 -32.35 7.47 -4.57
C GLN A 42 -31.11 7.74 -5.45
N PRO A 43 -30.85 8.97 -5.94
CA PRO A 43 -29.65 9.27 -6.73
C PRO A 43 -28.35 9.07 -5.94
N ILE A 44 -28.34 9.40 -4.64
CA ILE A 44 -27.17 9.20 -3.77
C ILE A 44 -26.91 7.70 -3.58
N ARG A 45 -27.94 6.91 -3.29
CA ARG A 45 -27.83 5.45 -3.17
C ARG A 45 -27.29 4.81 -4.44
N ALA A 46 -27.83 5.18 -5.60
CA ALA A 46 -27.38 4.68 -6.89
C ALA A 46 -25.92 5.02 -7.17
N SER A 47 -25.48 6.22 -6.83
CA SER A 47 -24.09 6.67 -7.00
C SER A 47 -23.13 5.88 -6.09
N VAL A 48 -23.50 5.64 -4.83
CA VAL A 48 -22.68 4.87 -3.88
C VAL A 48 -22.58 3.40 -4.30
N LEU A 49 -23.70 2.77 -4.68
CA LEU A 49 -23.72 1.39 -5.15
C LEU A 49 -22.87 1.21 -6.42
N ARG A 50 -22.97 2.15 -7.37
CA ARG A 50 -22.14 2.14 -8.58
C ARG A 50 -20.65 2.29 -8.25
N ALA A 51 -20.29 3.20 -7.33
CA ALA A 51 -18.91 3.37 -6.88
C ALA A 51 -18.37 2.10 -6.19
N ALA A 52 -19.20 1.43 -5.38
CA ALA A 52 -18.84 0.17 -4.74
C ALA A 52 -18.61 -0.95 -5.75
N GLN A 53 -19.49 -1.07 -6.78
CA GLN A 53 -19.32 -2.04 -7.87
C GLN A 53 -18.04 -1.79 -8.66
N LEU A 54 -17.75 -0.54 -9.05
CA LEU A 54 -16.53 -0.17 -9.77
C LEU A 54 -15.26 -0.45 -8.93
N ALA A 55 -15.35 -0.27 -7.61
CA ALA A 55 -14.25 -0.61 -6.71
C ALA A 55 -13.99 -2.11 -6.68
N HIS A 56 -15.04 -2.93 -6.65
CA HIS A 56 -14.91 -4.39 -6.67
C HIS A 56 -14.30 -4.91 -7.99
N GLU A 57 -14.79 -4.42 -9.13
CA GLU A 57 -14.22 -4.75 -10.45
C GLU A 57 -12.73 -4.35 -10.54
N ALA A 58 -12.35 -3.23 -9.92
CA ALA A 58 -10.96 -2.79 -9.86
C ALA A 58 -10.08 -3.71 -9.00
N GLU A 59 -10.62 -4.24 -7.90
CA GLU A 59 -9.94 -5.19 -7.02
C GLU A 59 -9.66 -6.52 -7.72
N ASP A 60 -10.61 -7.07 -8.45
CA ASP A 60 -10.41 -8.30 -9.24
C ASP A 60 -9.36 -8.11 -10.33
N HIS A 61 -9.38 -6.97 -11.01
CA HIS A 61 -8.36 -6.62 -11.98
C HIS A 61 -6.96 -6.45 -11.35
N ALA A 62 -6.89 -5.85 -10.16
CA ALA A 62 -5.66 -5.71 -9.38
C ALA A 62 -5.07 -7.06 -9.01
N ARG A 63 -5.93 -7.98 -8.50
CA ARG A 63 -5.53 -9.34 -8.12
C ARG A 63 -4.88 -10.07 -9.29
N ASN A 64 -5.54 -10.12 -10.44
CA ASN A 64 -5.01 -10.79 -11.61
C ASN A 64 -3.66 -10.22 -12.06
N ARG A 65 -3.47 -8.90 -12.02
CA ARG A 65 -2.21 -8.25 -12.44
C ARG A 65 -1.06 -8.44 -11.45
N GLN A 66 -1.33 -8.54 -10.15
CA GLN A 66 -0.30 -8.72 -9.13
C GLN A 66 0.09 -10.18 -8.97
N HIS A 67 -0.87 -11.10 -8.94
CA HIS A 67 -0.60 -12.53 -8.79
C HIS A 67 0.23 -13.10 -9.94
N VAL A 68 0.03 -12.64 -11.19
CA VAL A 68 0.89 -13.03 -12.33
C VAL A 68 2.37 -12.66 -12.09
N LYS A 69 2.63 -11.66 -11.25
CA LYS A 69 3.98 -11.22 -10.87
C LYS A 69 4.49 -11.86 -9.57
N GLY A 70 3.75 -12.79 -8.98
CA GLY A 70 4.06 -13.39 -7.69
C GLY A 70 3.91 -12.43 -6.51
N LYS A 71 3.13 -11.34 -6.65
CA LYS A 71 2.94 -10.30 -5.63
C LYS A 71 1.52 -10.30 -5.10
N LEU A 72 1.36 -9.93 -3.84
CA LEU A 72 0.07 -9.66 -3.23
C LEU A 72 -0.49 -8.30 -3.66
N THR A 73 -1.81 -8.15 -3.62
CA THR A 73 -2.47 -6.86 -3.77
C THR A 73 -2.33 -6.03 -2.51
N ALA A 74 -2.54 -4.71 -2.62
CA ALA A 74 -2.55 -3.83 -1.46
C ALA A 74 -3.59 -4.24 -0.40
N ARG A 75 -4.74 -4.81 -0.80
CA ARG A 75 -5.77 -5.30 0.13
C ARG A 75 -5.33 -6.59 0.83
N GLU A 76 -4.81 -7.56 0.08
CA GLU A 76 -4.29 -8.80 0.67
C GLU A 76 -3.19 -8.54 1.70
N ARG A 77 -2.32 -7.57 1.45
CA ARG A 77 -1.30 -7.12 2.40
C ARG A 77 -1.91 -6.52 3.68
N LEU A 78 -2.99 -5.73 3.55
CA LEU A 78 -3.72 -5.21 4.70
C LEU A 78 -4.42 -6.32 5.48
N ASP A 79 -5.02 -7.30 4.79
CA ASP A 79 -5.70 -8.44 5.40
C ASP A 79 -4.72 -9.36 6.16
N LEU A 80 -3.44 -9.44 5.72
CA LEU A 80 -2.39 -10.17 6.43
C LEU A 80 -1.85 -9.40 7.63
N LEU A 81 -1.73 -8.09 7.52
CA LEU A 81 -1.16 -7.25 8.58
C LEU A 81 -2.13 -7.00 9.74
N LEU A 82 -3.42 -6.81 9.43
CA LEU A 82 -4.40 -6.34 10.40
C LEU A 82 -5.22 -7.49 10.98
N ASP A 83 -5.65 -7.32 12.22
CA ASP A 83 -6.55 -8.24 12.88
C ASP A 83 -7.86 -8.36 12.09
N THR A 84 -8.37 -9.57 11.94
CA THR A 84 -9.52 -9.90 11.08
C THR A 84 -10.73 -9.03 11.42
N GLY A 85 -11.24 -8.32 10.40
CA GLY A 85 -12.44 -7.47 10.53
C GLY A 85 -12.20 -6.13 11.22
N SER A 86 -10.96 -5.77 11.58
CA SER A 86 -10.64 -4.50 12.25
C SER A 86 -10.49 -3.32 11.29
N PHE A 87 -10.35 -3.57 9.98
CA PHE A 87 -10.03 -2.52 9.02
C PHE A 87 -11.20 -1.60 8.71
N GLU A 88 -11.03 -0.32 9.00
CA GLU A 88 -11.95 0.78 8.66
C GLU A 88 -11.35 1.66 7.57
N GLU A 89 -11.75 1.47 6.32
CA GLU A 89 -11.21 2.23 5.18
C GLU A 89 -11.71 3.68 5.16
N ILE A 90 -10.80 4.63 4.97
CA ILE A 90 -11.10 6.06 4.81
C ILE A 90 -10.86 6.50 3.37
N GLY A 91 -11.87 7.17 2.77
CA GLY A 91 -11.75 7.75 1.45
C GLY A 91 -11.69 6.71 0.32
N ARG A 92 -12.39 5.58 0.45
CA ARG A 92 -12.45 4.50 -0.56
C ARG A 92 -12.79 5.03 -1.96
N PHE A 93 -13.68 6.01 -2.07
CA PHE A 93 -14.16 6.55 -3.34
C PHE A 93 -13.46 7.84 -3.77
N CYS A 94 -12.41 8.27 -3.06
CA CYS A 94 -11.63 9.44 -3.47
C CYS A 94 -10.80 9.14 -4.71
N GLY A 95 -10.69 10.10 -5.64
CA GLY A 95 -9.84 10.01 -6.84
C GLY A 95 -10.50 9.37 -8.07
N GLY A 96 -11.80 9.05 -8.01
CA GLY A 96 -12.52 8.43 -9.12
C GLY A 96 -12.47 9.21 -10.43
N ASP A 97 -12.64 10.52 -10.37
CA ASP A 97 -12.64 11.38 -11.56
C ASP A 97 -11.24 11.50 -12.21
N ILE A 98 -10.20 11.52 -11.38
CA ILE A 98 -8.81 11.62 -11.83
C ILE A 98 -8.34 10.30 -12.48
N ASN A 99 -8.92 9.18 -12.09
CA ASN A 99 -8.54 7.84 -12.55
C ASN A 99 -9.38 7.31 -13.74
N GLY A 100 -10.03 8.19 -14.48
CA GLY A 100 -10.79 7.78 -15.67
C GLY A 100 -12.07 7.02 -15.31
N GLY A 101 -12.78 7.44 -14.25
CA GLY A 101 -14.06 6.87 -13.81
C GLY A 101 -13.93 5.61 -12.93
N ARG A 102 -12.71 5.21 -12.55
CA ARG A 102 -12.51 4.14 -11.57
C ARG A 102 -12.65 4.70 -10.15
N ALA A 103 -13.31 3.95 -9.27
CA ALA A 103 -13.37 4.32 -7.86
C ALA A 103 -12.00 4.13 -7.19
N GLY A 104 -11.62 5.08 -6.34
CA GLY A 104 -10.40 5.01 -5.54
C GLY A 104 -9.17 5.60 -6.20
N ALA A 105 -8.17 5.83 -5.38
CA ALA A 105 -6.83 6.29 -5.74
C ALA A 105 -5.85 5.11 -5.67
N ALA A 106 -4.62 5.29 -6.19
CA ALA A 106 -3.55 4.30 -6.11
C ALA A 106 -3.01 4.11 -4.66
N VAL A 107 -3.84 4.36 -3.65
CA VAL A 107 -3.55 4.14 -2.24
C VAL A 107 -4.82 3.83 -1.47
N ILE A 108 -4.76 2.81 -0.62
CA ILE A 108 -5.77 2.47 0.38
C ILE A 108 -5.33 3.08 1.70
N THR A 109 -6.24 3.73 2.43
CA THR A 109 -5.93 4.35 3.72
C THR A 109 -7.03 4.03 4.73
N GLY A 110 -6.67 3.79 5.97
CA GLY A 110 -7.64 3.48 7.02
C GLY A 110 -7.01 3.29 8.39
N PHE A 111 -7.84 2.86 9.31
CA PHE A 111 -7.44 2.39 10.63
C PHE A 111 -7.73 0.90 10.74
N GLY A 112 -6.95 0.22 11.55
CA GLY A 112 -7.16 -1.18 11.90
C GLY A 112 -6.49 -1.50 13.22
N GLU A 113 -6.40 -2.76 13.55
CA GLU A 113 -5.73 -3.24 14.75
C GLU A 113 -4.64 -4.25 14.38
N VAL A 114 -3.55 -4.22 15.12
CA VAL A 114 -2.47 -5.22 15.08
C VAL A 114 -2.29 -5.73 16.51
N PHE A 115 -2.61 -7.00 16.75
CA PHE A 115 -2.64 -7.59 18.09
C PHE A 115 -3.48 -6.77 19.09
N GLY A 116 -4.67 -6.34 18.66
CA GLY A 116 -5.61 -5.52 19.45
C GLY A 116 -5.17 -4.07 19.68
N ARG A 117 -4.12 -3.60 19.00
CA ARG A 117 -3.65 -2.22 19.12
C ARG A 117 -4.00 -1.44 17.87
N LYS A 118 -4.69 -0.31 18.04
CA LYS A 118 -5.09 0.56 16.94
C LYS A 118 -3.89 1.17 16.23
N VAL A 119 -3.91 1.09 14.90
CA VAL A 119 -2.90 1.67 14.00
C VAL A 119 -3.57 2.42 12.86
N ALA A 120 -2.89 3.43 12.35
CA ALA A 120 -3.22 4.05 11.07
C ALA A 120 -2.37 3.36 9.98
N VAL A 121 -2.99 2.99 8.86
CA VAL A 121 -2.30 2.26 7.80
C VAL A 121 -2.62 2.83 6.43
N TYR A 122 -1.61 2.91 5.57
CA TYR A 122 -1.82 3.13 4.15
C TYR A 122 -1.03 2.13 3.32
N ALA A 123 -1.64 1.65 2.24
CA ALA A 123 -1.04 0.70 1.31
C ALA A 123 -1.12 1.25 -0.11
N GLN A 124 0.03 1.40 -0.77
CA GLN A 124 0.09 1.81 -2.17
C GLN A 124 -0.30 0.63 -3.07
N ASP A 125 -1.17 0.89 -4.02
CA ASP A 125 -1.66 -0.11 -4.97
C ASP A 125 -0.92 0.02 -6.31
N PHE A 126 0.07 -0.82 -6.52
CA PHE A 126 0.85 -0.84 -7.74
C PHE A 126 0.03 -1.19 -8.99
N SER A 127 -1.09 -1.87 -8.84
CA SER A 127 -2.00 -2.20 -9.95
C SER A 127 -2.64 -0.95 -10.57
N VAL A 128 -2.71 0.14 -9.80
CA VAL A 128 -3.26 1.43 -10.23
C VAL A 128 -2.12 2.39 -10.54
N ARG A 129 -1.83 2.59 -11.82
CA ARG A 129 -0.78 3.53 -12.29
C ARG A 129 0.59 3.32 -11.62
N GLY A 130 0.95 2.06 -11.33
CA GLY A 130 2.23 1.74 -10.68
C GLY A 130 2.36 2.27 -9.25
N GLY A 131 1.27 2.41 -8.52
CA GLY A 131 1.28 2.93 -7.14
C GLY A 131 1.77 4.38 -7.03
N THR A 132 1.87 5.11 -8.17
CA THR A 132 2.46 6.46 -8.18
C THR A 132 1.62 7.47 -7.43
N LEU A 133 2.30 8.36 -6.69
CA LEU A 133 1.68 9.42 -5.92
C LEU A 133 1.29 10.60 -6.82
N GLY A 134 0.01 10.89 -6.88
CA GLY A 134 -0.57 12.12 -7.41
C GLY A 134 -1.24 12.94 -6.31
N VAL A 135 -2.02 13.94 -6.73
CA VAL A 135 -2.69 14.87 -5.80
C VAL A 135 -3.72 14.15 -4.92
N ALA A 136 -4.48 13.21 -5.48
CA ALA A 136 -5.49 12.48 -4.74
C ALA A 136 -4.86 11.58 -3.66
N GLU A 137 -3.82 10.83 -4.02
CA GLU A 137 -3.08 9.94 -3.13
C GLU A 137 -2.43 10.73 -1.99
N GLY A 138 -1.71 11.81 -2.32
CA GLY A 138 -1.04 12.63 -1.33
C GLY A 138 -2.00 13.25 -0.31
N ARG A 139 -3.12 13.81 -0.76
CA ARG A 139 -4.17 14.34 0.13
C ARG A 139 -4.77 13.26 1.02
N LYS A 140 -4.98 12.06 0.48
CA LYS A 140 -5.56 10.94 1.21
C LYS A 140 -4.63 10.48 2.34
N ILE A 141 -3.31 10.32 2.05
CA ILE A 141 -2.31 9.95 3.05
C ILE A 141 -2.14 11.07 4.10
N CYS A 142 -1.98 12.33 3.68
CA CYS A 142 -1.83 13.44 4.62
C CYS A 142 -3.02 13.54 5.59
N ARG A 143 -4.25 13.33 5.10
CA ARG A 143 -5.44 13.33 5.95
C ARG A 143 -5.44 12.17 6.95
N LEU A 144 -4.95 10.98 6.56
CA LEU A 144 -4.77 9.87 7.47
C LEU A 144 -3.75 10.20 8.56
N MET A 145 -2.60 10.77 8.18
CA MET A 145 -1.53 11.14 9.10
C MET A 145 -2.00 12.18 10.12
N ASP A 146 -2.77 13.21 9.70
CA ASP A 146 -3.37 14.17 10.62
C ASP A 146 -4.24 13.48 11.68
N LYS A 147 -5.10 12.57 11.25
CA LYS A 147 -5.95 11.79 12.16
C LYS A 147 -5.15 10.85 13.08
N ALA A 148 -4.08 10.25 12.56
CA ALA A 148 -3.19 9.39 13.35
C ALA A 148 -2.49 10.18 14.47
N LEU A 149 -2.06 11.40 14.18
CA LEU A 149 -1.48 12.31 15.18
C LEU A 149 -2.51 12.73 16.24
N ASP A 150 -3.73 13.09 15.83
CA ASP A 150 -4.81 13.44 16.76
C ASP A 150 -5.14 12.27 17.70
N LEU A 151 -5.18 11.06 17.17
CA LEU A 151 -5.48 9.83 17.92
C LEU A 151 -4.26 9.26 18.66
N LYS A 152 -3.05 9.74 18.37
CA LYS A 152 -1.77 9.25 18.90
C LYS A 152 -1.56 7.75 18.66
N VAL A 153 -1.84 7.30 17.45
CA VAL A 153 -1.66 5.90 17.03
C VAL A 153 -0.48 5.76 16.07
N PRO A 154 0.21 4.60 16.06
CA PRO A 154 1.28 4.33 15.11
C PRO A 154 0.82 4.43 13.67
N ILE A 155 1.74 4.80 12.77
CA ILE A 155 1.51 4.84 11.32
C ILE A 155 2.31 3.73 10.67
N ILE A 156 1.64 2.89 9.88
CA ILE A 156 2.26 1.82 9.11
C ILE A 156 2.04 2.08 7.62
N ALA A 157 3.12 2.13 6.87
CA ALA A 157 3.15 2.36 5.43
C ALA A 157 3.53 1.09 4.68
N LEU A 158 2.67 0.60 3.80
CA LEU A 158 2.96 -0.50 2.88
C LEU A 158 3.28 0.12 1.50
N ILE A 159 4.55 0.11 1.14
CA ILE A 159 5.08 0.84 0.00
C ILE A 159 5.28 -0.08 -1.20
N ASP A 160 4.66 0.28 -2.32
CA ASP A 160 4.82 -0.35 -3.62
C ASP A 160 4.54 0.72 -4.68
N SER A 161 5.57 1.49 -5.07
CA SER A 161 5.37 2.73 -5.84
C SER A 161 6.54 3.08 -6.76
N GLY A 162 6.19 3.43 -7.99
CA GLY A 162 7.13 4.03 -8.94
C GLY A 162 7.48 5.50 -8.67
N GLY A 163 7.04 6.10 -7.55
CA GLY A 163 7.37 7.49 -7.20
C GLY A 163 6.30 8.52 -7.57
N ALA A 164 6.71 9.72 -7.93
CA ALA A 164 5.79 10.80 -8.30
C ALA A 164 5.08 10.50 -9.63
N ARG A 165 3.79 10.81 -9.70
CA ARG A 165 3.02 10.72 -10.95
C ARG A 165 3.42 11.82 -11.91
N ILE A 166 4.24 11.47 -12.90
CA ILE A 166 4.82 12.42 -13.86
C ILE A 166 3.74 13.22 -14.62
N GLN A 167 2.60 12.59 -14.92
CA GLN A 167 1.48 13.19 -15.63
C GLN A 167 0.82 14.35 -14.88
N GLU A 168 0.99 14.42 -13.55
CA GLU A 168 0.50 15.51 -12.71
C GLU A 168 1.58 16.56 -12.42
N GLY A 169 2.80 16.37 -12.92
CA GLY A 169 3.88 17.36 -12.88
C GLY A 169 4.19 17.85 -11.47
N VAL A 170 4.34 19.17 -11.32
CA VAL A 170 4.69 19.85 -10.06
C VAL A 170 3.65 19.57 -8.96
N ALA A 171 2.39 19.36 -9.30
CA ALA A 171 1.34 19.09 -8.34
C ALA A 171 1.59 17.76 -7.55
N ALA A 172 2.11 16.73 -8.24
CA ALA A 172 2.52 15.48 -7.59
C ALA A 172 3.74 15.69 -6.66
N LEU A 173 4.74 16.46 -7.10
CA LEU A 173 5.91 16.79 -6.29
C LEU A 173 5.52 17.59 -5.04
N THR A 174 4.56 18.50 -5.15
CA THR A 174 4.02 19.25 -4.00
C THR A 174 3.44 18.30 -2.95
N GLN A 175 2.77 17.22 -3.38
CA GLN A 175 2.25 16.24 -2.42
C GLN A 175 3.35 15.49 -1.67
N TYR A 176 4.47 15.16 -2.32
CA TYR A 176 5.62 14.63 -1.61
C TYR A 176 6.17 15.62 -0.58
N GLY A 177 6.25 16.91 -0.90
CA GLY A 177 6.63 17.93 0.06
C GLY A 177 5.71 17.97 1.29
N HIS A 178 4.39 17.82 1.09
CA HIS A 178 3.44 17.70 2.20
C HIS A 178 3.65 16.42 3.02
N LEU A 179 3.90 15.29 2.37
CA LEU A 179 4.19 14.02 3.05
C LEU A 179 5.47 14.09 3.88
N PHE A 180 6.56 14.63 3.34
CA PHE A 180 7.82 14.79 4.07
C PHE A 180 7.59 15.63 5.33
N ARG A 181 6.89 16.74 5.21
CA ARG A 181 6.55 17.56 6.35
C ARG A 181 5.76 16.79 7.40
N LYS A 182 4.70 16.06 7.00
CA LYS A 182 3.88 15.26 7.91
C LYS A 182 4.68 14.15 8.59
N THR A 183 5.58 13.49 7.87
CA THR A 183 6.47 12.48 8.43
C THR A 183 7.41 13.10 9.48
N CYS A 184 7.96 14.29 9.21
CA CYS A 184 8.77 15.01 10.19
C CYS A 184 7.94 15.47 11.41
N ASP A 185 6.73 16.00 11.19
CA ASP A 185 5.84 16.43 12.29
C ASP A 185 5.42 15.24 13.18
N ALA A 186 5.35 14.02 12.63
CA ALA A 186 5.02 12.78 13.35
C ALA A 186 6.23 12.16 14.07
N SER A 187 7.46 12.50 13.65
CA SER A 187 8.69 11.92 14.20
C SER A 187 8.86 12.24 15.69
N GLY A 188 9.13 11.20 16.48
CA GLY A 188 9.21 11.30 17.93
C GLY A 188 7.88 11.49 18.66
N PHE A 189 6.76 11.58 17.92
CA PHE A 189 5.43 11.75 18.49
C PHE A 189 4.59 10.46 18.40
N VAL A 190 4.57 9.80 17.24
CA VAL A 190 4.00 8.48 17.03
C VAL A 190 4.98 7.59 16.27
N PRO A 191 5.04 6.28 16.56
CA PRO A 191 5.86 5.35 15.79
C PRO A 191 5.46 5.32 14.32
N GLN A 192 6.45 5.33 13.43
CA GLN A 192 6.28 5.26 11.98
C GLN A 192 7.06 4.08 11.41
N LEU A 193 6.37 3.15 10.79
CA LEU A 193 6.94 1.95 10.18
C LEU A 193 6.71 1.95 8.67
N SER A 194 7.73 1.61 7.90
CA SER A 194 7.64 1.45 6.45
C SER A 194 8.00 0.03 6.05
N LEU A 195 7.06 -0.66 5.43
CA LEU A 195 7.24 -1.97 4.82
C LEU A 195 7.36 -1.77 3.30
N ILE A 196 8.52 -2.08 2.76
CA ILE A 196 8.76 -1.98 1.32
C ILE A 196 8.42 -3.34 0.70
N LEU A 197 7.35 -3.39 -0.08
CA LEU A 197 6.79 -4.63 -0.62
C LEU A 197 6.76 -4.63 -2.17
N GLY A 198 7.60 -3.80 -2.75
CA GLY A 198 7.77 -3.63 -4.17
C GLY A 198 8.78 -2.56 -4.51
N PRO A 199 8.77 -2.02 -5.73
CA PRO A 199 9.54 -0.85 -6.08
C PRO A 199 9.23 0.33 -5.15
N CYS A 200 10.29 0.99 -4.68
CA CYS A 200 10.21 2.25 -3.96
C CYS A 200 11.24 3.19 -4.61
N ALA A 201 10.81 3.94 -5.62
CA ALA A 201 11.70 4.70 -6.49
C ALA A 201 11.42 6.20 -6.48
N GLY A 202 12.44 6.99 -6.74
CA GLY A 202 12.36 8.45 -6.83
C GLY A 202 11.82 9.09 -5.55
N GLY A 203 10.77 9.91 -5.65
CA GLY A 203 10.15 10.57 -4.49
C GLY A 203 9.63 9.63 -3.42
N ALA A 204 9.26 8.40 -3.77
CA ALA A 204 8.74 7.42 -2.82
C ALA A 204 9.78 6.97 -1.78
N VAL A 205 11.05 7.00 -2.10
CA VAL A 205 12.13 6.50 -1.23
C VAL A 205 12.41 7.43 -0.05
N TYR A 206 12.11 8.72 -0.16
CA TYR A 206 12.43 9.68 0.90
C TYR A 206 11.51 9.56 2.12
N CYS A 207 10.22 9.26 1.92
CA CYS A 207 9.30 9.06 3.04
C CYS A 207 9.74 7.92 3.97
N PRO A 208 9.98 6.69 3.49
CA PRO A 208 10.52 5.61 4.32
C PRO A 208 11.82 5.98 5.04
N ALA A 209 12.74 6.67 4.36
CA ALA A 209 14.01 7.09 4.96
C ALA A 209 13.86 8.08 6.13
N LEU A 210 12.69 8.70 6.28
CA LEU A 210 12.35 9.61 7.39
C LEU A 210 11.54 8.91 8.50
N THR A 211 11.15 7.64 8.33
CA THR A 211 10.40 6.87 9.34
C THR A 211 11.34 6.17 10.33
N ASP A 212 10.77 5.67 11.42
CA ASP A 212 11.58 5.09 12.51
C ASP A 212 12.12 3.70 12.16
N LEU A 213 11.34 2.90 11.44
CA LEU A 213 11.73 1.54 11.06
C LEU A 213 11.39 1.26 9.60
N ILE A 214 12.35 0.63 8.91
CA ILE A 214 12.19 0.15 7.53
C ILE A 214 12.36 -1.36 7.52
N ILE A 215 11.35 -2.04 6.97
CA ILE A 215 11.31 -3.48 6.75
C ILE A 215 11.31 -3.71 5.25
N MET A 216 12.18 -4.56 4.75
CA MET A 216 12.24 -4.94 3.34
C MET A 216 12.11 -6.45 3.19
N THR A 217 11.68 -6.91 2.01
CA THR A 217 11.67 -8.33 1.65
C THR A 217 12.82 -8.63 0.69
N ARG A 218 13.32 -9.87 0.72
CA ARG A 218 14.40 -10.32 -0.16
C ARG A 218 13.97 -10.37 -1.62
N GLU A 219 12.75 -10.83 -1.88
CA GLU A 219 12.32 -11.17 -3.23
C GLU A 219 11.79 -9.98 -4.03
N ASN A 220 11.09 -9.03 -3.38
CA ASN A 220 10.25 -8.07 -4.09
C ASN A 220 10.60 -6.59 -3.81
N SER A 221 11.44 -6.32 -2.82
CA SER A 221 11.70 -4.95 -2.35
C SER A 221 12.90 -4.32 -3.03
N ASN A 222 12.70 -3.12 -3.56
CA ASN A 222 13.80 -2.30 -4.07
C ASN A 222 13.61 -0.84 -3.61
N MET A 223 14.67 -0.25 -3.07
CA MET A 223 14.73 1.19 -2.71
C MET A 223 15.87 1.86 -3.44
N PHE A 224 15.59 2.87 -4.26
CA PHE A 224 16.62 3.69 -4.90
C PHE A 224 16.06 5.04 -5.34
N VAL A 225 16.90 6.07 -5.33
CA VAL A 225 16.53 7.40 -5.82
C VAL A 225 16.26 7.36 -7.33
N THR A 226 17.06 6.59 -8.07
CA THR A 226 16.91 6.39 -9.51
C THR A 226 17.23 4.95 -9.88
N GLY A 227 16.54 4.42 -10.88
CA GLY A 227 16.69 3.03 -11.32
C GLY A 227 17.94 2.79 -12.17
N PRO A 228 18.27 1.50 -12.46
CA PRO A 228 19.47 1.07 -13.20
C PRO A 228 19.65 1.76 -14.56
N ASP A 229 18.58 2.00 -15.30
CA ASP A 229 18.66 2.64 -16.62
C ASP A 229 19.18 4.08 -16.55
N VAL A 230 18.78 4.81 -15.52
CA VAL A 230 19.24 6.19 -15.30
C VAL A 230 20.68 6.19 -14.78
N VAL A 231 21.05 5.25 -13.90
CA VAL A 231 22.44 5.07 -13.47
C VAL A 231 23.32 4.82 -14.68
N LYS A 232 22.94 3.86 -15.55
CA LYS A 232 23.66 3.57 -16.78
C LYS A 232 23.80 4.79 -17.70
N ALA A 233 22.74 5.56 -17.86
CA ALA A 233 22.77 6.76 -18.71
C ALA A 233 23.69 7.87 -18.15
N ALA A 234 23.73 8.00 -16.81
CA ALA A 234 24.48 9.06 -16.13
C ALA A 234 25.95 8.71 -15.90
N THR A 235 26.26 7.45 -15.54
CA THR A 235 27.62 7.03 -15.13
C THR A 235 28.24 5.98 -16.05
N GLY A 236 27.45 5.35 -16.94
CA GLY A 236 27.88 4.21 -17.76
C GLY A 236 27.88 2.87 -17.00
N GLU A 237 27.59 2.86 -15.73
CA GLU A 237 27.57 1.65 -14.91
C GLU A 237 26.35 0.78 -15.22
N VAL A 238 26.57 -0.52 -15.37
CA VAL A 238 25.49 -1.51 -15.55
C VAL A 238 25.33 -2.27 -14.24
N ILE A 239 24.21 -2.08 -13.58
CA ILE A 239 23.88 -2.67 -12.27
C ILE A 239 22.48 -3.26 -12.31
N SER A 240 22.23 -4.36 -11.59
CA SER A 240 20.88 -4.92 -11.43
C SER A 240 20.06 -4.10 -10.43
N MET A 241 18.72 -4.27 -10.42
CA MET A 241 17.87 -3.63 -9.42
C MET A 241 18.21 -4.09 -8.00
N ASP A 242 18.51 -5.38 -7.84
CA ASP A 242 18.82 -5.96 -6.54
C ASP A 242 20.17 -5.53 -6.02
N ASP A 243 21.20 -5.43 -6.88
CA ASP A 243 22.52 -4.93 -6.48
C ASP A 243 22.51 -3.42 -6.21
N LEU A 244 21.65 -2.68 -6.91
CA LEU A 244 21.51 -1.22 -6.70
C LEU A 244 20.79 -0.88 -5.40
N GLY A 245 19.71 -1.60 -5.09
CA GLY A 245 18.85 -1.21 -3.97
C GLY A 245 17.89 -2.31 -3.52
N GLY A 246 18.27 -3.57 -3.65
CA GLY A 246 17.50 -4.70 -3.13
C GLY A 246 17.51 -4.78 -1.61
N GLY A 247 16.55 -5.52 -1.05
CA GLY A 247 16.38 -5.64 0.39
C GLY A 247 17.65 -6.13 1.10
N TYR A 248 18.37 -7.09 0.53
CA TYR A 248 19.61 -7.57 1.10
C TYR A 248 20.71 -6.49 1.15
N VAL A 249 20.88 -5.73 0.07
CA VAL A 249 21.88 -4.65 0.01
C VAL A 249 21.59 -3.58 1.05
N HIS A 250 20.34 -3.20 1.22
CA HIS A 250 19.96 -2.20 2.21
C HIS A 250 20.01 -2.70 3.65
N ASN A 251 19.85 -3.99 3.88
CA ASN A 251 20.00 -4.57 5.22
C ASN A 251 21.46 -4.84 5.57
N ALA A 252 22.21 -5.53 4.68
CA ALA A 252 23.56 -6.02 5.00
C ALA A 252 24.67 -5.00 4.72
N THR A 253 24.49 -4.09 3.76
CA THR A 253 25.57 -3.18 3.29
C THR A 253 25.30 -1.73 3.68
N SER A 254 24.17 -1.15 3.31
CA SER A 254 23.91 0.27 3.59
C SER A 254 23.33 0.52 5.00
N GLY A 255 22.73 -0.50 5.62
CA GLY A 255 22.08 -0.37 6.92
C GLY A 255 20.78 0.45 6.91
N VAL A 256 20.24 0.77 5.74
CA VAL A 256 18.98 1.53 5.63
C VAL A 256 17.77 0.67 6.04
N ALA A 257 17.75 -0.61 5.67
CA ALA A 257 16.70 -1.53 6.12
C ALA A 257 17.06 -2.15 7.47
N HIS A 258 16.21 -1.99 8.45
CA HIS A 258 16.38 -2.52 9.80
C HIS A 258 16.11 -4.03 9.87
N TYR A 259 15.12 -4.49 9.12
CA TYR A 259 14.72 -5.89 9.06
C TYR A 259 14.56 -6.36 7.62
N LEU A 260 14.91 -7.64 7.39
CA LEU A 260 14.79 -8.31 6.10
C LEU A 260 13.93 -9.57 6.27
N GLY A 261 12.74 -9.56 5.67
CA GLY A 261 11.90 -10.75 5.51
C GLY A 261 12.28 -11.52 4.24
N GLU A 262 11.91 -12.78 4.15
CA GLU A 262 12.14 -13.57 2.93
C GLU A 262 11.13 -13.19 1.84
N ASP A 263 9.84 -13.06 2.18
CA ASP A 263 8.73 -12.73 1.30
C ASP A 263 7.76 -11.70 1.92
N GLU A 264 6.58 -11.54 1.31
CA GLU A 264 5.54 -10.61 1.76
C GLU A 264 4.60 -11.18 2.85
N ALA A 265 4.71 -12.48 3.20
CA ALA A 265 3.79 -13.17 4.11
C ALA A 265 4.30 -13.29 5.55
#